data_8c30873ff09663630393410b412febf0
#
_entry.id   8c30873ff09663630393410b412febf0
#
_cell.length_a   1.000
_cell.length_b   1.000
_cell.length_c   1.000
_cell.angle_alpha   90.00
_cell.angle_beta   90.00
_cell.angle_gamma   90.00
#
_symmetry.space_group_name_H-M   'P 1'
#
loop_
_entity.id
_entity.type
_entity.pdbx_description
1 polymer ?
#
loop_
_entity_poly.entity_id
_entity_poly.type
_entity_poly.pdbx_seq_one_letter_code
_entity_poly.pdbx_strand_id
1 'polypeptide(L)'
;MIAGVESHQVPADSTRIQVDVAQRIVAGMFRVMEVPDEDAALVAELLVGADLRGIRSHGLARVPYFLTRLQRGVIKARPDIRFRAPTPTTGLLEAGDGIGIVAASRAMDEAMAMAAGHGCGFVVVKDSSHFGYAGFWAERAMRSGYIGISMSNSGGRVAPTFGTAPILGTNPIAVAIPGTPGGTDFHLDMATSTVAVGKVETALREGRTPPRGWVGSTHPPHLDDNGVLSFDSPLLPLGGEGTETGGHKGYGLALMVELLCGALGGTGFEARIAGAAGESAPAMGHLMGAIRVDGFRPQDEVQSDMEATFGLIRGSARAPGQDRIYIHGEPEAEAEAIHRQEGIPVPSVILEQLDRWATALGVEPMPR
;
A
#
# COMPACT_ATOMS: atom_id res chain seq x y z
N MET A 1 -3.48 10.44 -7.07
CA MET A 1 -3.49 10.16 -8.52
C MET A 1 -4.77 9.41 -8.79
N ILE A 2 -5.65 9.89 -9.61
CA ILE A 2 -6.76 9.06 -10.08
C ILE A 2 -6.12 8.11 -11.08
N ALA A 3 -5.86 6.87 -10.67
CA ALA A 3 -5.15 5.85 -11.46
C ALA A 3 -5.98 5.29 -12.64
N GLY A 4 -7.06 5.96 -13.00
CA GLY A 4 -8.12 5.45 -13.85
C GLY A 4 -7.82 5.16 -15.32
N VAL A 5 -6.66 5.53 -15.82
CA VAL A 5 -6.32 5.29 -17.23
C VAL A 5 -5.16 4.30 -17.38
N GLU A 6 -4.26 4.20 -16.40
CA GLU A 6 -3.12 3.28 -16.46
C GLU A 6 -3.39 1.91 -15.82
N SER A 7 -4.36 1.80 -14.90
CA SER A 7 -4.70 0.52 -14.25
C SER A 7 -5.27 -0.52 -15.23
N HIS A 8 -5.81 -0.10 -16.38
CA HIS A 8 -6.35 -0.98 -17.40
C HIS A 8 -5.36 -1.35 -18.52
N GLN A 9 -4.17 -0.74 -18.58
CA GLN A 9 -3.16 -1.16 -19.54
C GLN A 9 -2.53 -2.48 -19.10
N VAL A 10 -3.07 -3.57 -19.62
CA VAL A 10 -2.52 -4.92 -19.44
C VAL A 10 -1.26 -5.01 -20.30
N PRO A 11 -0.08 -5.33 -19.75
CA PRO A 11 1.12 -5.58 -20.56
C PRO A 11 0.83 -6.67 -21.58
N ALA A 12 1.31 -6.47 -22.82
CA ALA A 12 0.99 -7.36 -23.93
C ALA A 12 1.47 -8.83 -23.74
N ASP A 13 2.46 -9.04 -22.87
CA ASP A 13 3.05 -10.33 -22.53
C ASP A 13 2.46 -10.95 -21.23
N SER A 14 1.27 -10.52 -20.80
CA SER A 14 0.66 -11.02 -19.57
C SER A 14 -0.15 -12.29 -19.79
N THR A 15 -0.08 -13.23 -18.85
CA THR A 15 -0.96 -14.38 -18.71
C THR A 15 -2.08 -14.09 -17.72
N ARG A 16 -3.31 -14.51 -18.00
CA ARG A 16 -4.46 -14.40 -17.08
C ARG A 16 -4.45 -15.55 -16.07
N ILE A 17 -4.33 -15.23 -14.79
CA ILE A 17 -4.31 -16.21 -13.70
C ILE A 17 -5.59 -16.05 -12.87
N GLN A 18 -6.29 -17.16 -12.61
CA GLN A 18 -7.47 -17.13 -11.75
C GLN A 18 -7.10 -16.80 -10.31
N VAL A 19 -7.93 -16.01 -9.64
CA VAL A 19 -7.67 -15.45 -8.31
C VAL A 19 -7.40 -16.53 -7.26
N ASP A 20 -8.26 -17.55 -7.21
CA ASP A 20 -8.16 -18.68 -6.29
C ASP A 20 -6.88 -19.51 -6.49
N VAL A 21 -6.49 -19.70 -7.76
CA VAL A 21 -5.24 -20.39 -8.12
C VAL A 21 -4.03 -19.60 -7.64
N ALA A 22 -4.00 -18.28 -7.91
CA ALA A 22 -2.91 -17.41 -7.45
C ALA A 22 -2.81 -17.40 -5.92
N GLN A 23 -3.94 -17.25 -5.22
CA GLN A 23 -3.98 -17.24 -3.75
C GLN A 23 -3.50 -18.58 -3.17
N ARG A 24 -3.94 -19.70 -3.71
CA ARG A 24 -3.54 -21.03 -3.26
C ARG A 24 -2.03 -21.25 -3.38
N ILE A 25 -1.45 -20.89 -4.54
CA ILE A 25 -0.01 -21.07 -4.81
C ILE A 25 0.83 -20.14 -3.93
N VAL A 26 0.47 -18.86 -3.85
CA VAL A 26 1.18 -17.90 -2.99
C VAL A 26 1.11 -18.31 -1.53
N ALA A 27 -0.07 -18.66 -1.01
CA ALA A 27 -0.20 -19.17 0.36
C ALA A 27 0.64 -20.44 0.58
N GLY A 28 0.71 -21.34 -0.40
CA GLY A 28 1.57 -22.51 -0.38
C GLY A 28 3.05 -22.16 -0.17
N MET A 29 3.57 -21.17 -0.90
CA MET A 29 4.94 -20.69 -0.75
C MET A 29 5.24 -20.18 0.67
N PHE A 30 4.33 -19.39 1.25
CA PHE A 30 4.48 -18.86 2.60
C PHE A 30 4.39 -19.96 3.68
N ARG A 31 3.55 -20.98 3.48
CA ARG A 31 3.48 -22.15 4.39
C ARG A 31 4.79 -22.93 4.44
N VAL A 32 5.43 -23.16 3.28
CA VAL A 32 6.76 -23.81 3.22
C VAL A 32 7.80 -22.98 3.96
N MET A 33 7.64 -21.66 4.02
CA MET A 33 8.47 -20.73 4.82
C MET A 33 8.04 -20.66 6.29
N GLU A 34 7.29 -21.64 6.80
CA GLU A 34 6.83 -21.79 8.19
C GLU A 34 5.86 -20.69 8.67
N VAL A 35 5.30 -19.90 7.76
CA VAL A 35 4.23 -18.94 8.10
C VAL A 35 2.95 -19.71 8.45
N PRO A 36 2.24 -19.39 9.57
CA PRO A 36 0.99 -20.03 9.94
C PRO A 36 -0.07 -19.97 8.82
N ASP A 37 -0.92 -20.97 8.73
CA ASP A 37 -1.89 -21.14 7.63
C ASP A 37 -2.78 -19.91 7.41
N GLU A 38 -3.32 -19.35 8.50
CA GLU A 38 -4.17 -18.15 8.45
C GLU A 38 -3.39 -16.92 7.97
N ASP A 39 -2.18 -16.73 8.47
CA ASP A 39 -1.30 -15.62 8.10
C ASP A 39 -0.84 -15.75 6.64
N ALA A 40 -0.51 -16.98 6.18
CA ALA A 40 -0.15 -17.27 4.80
C ALA A 40 -1.32 -17.00 3.83
N ALA A 41 -2.55 -17.35 4.22
CA ALA A 41 -3.75 -17.07 3.45
C ALA A 41 -4.00 -15.56 3.35
N LEU A 42 -3.87 -14.82 4.46
CA LEU A 42 -4.01 -13.36 4.50
C LEU A 42 -2.97 -12.66 3.62
N VAL A 43 -1.70 -13.09 3.68
CA VAL A 43 -0.64 -12.54 2.83
C VAL A 43 -0.96 -12.77 1.35
N ALA A 44 -1.42 -13.95 0.99
CA ALA A 44 -1.83 -14.27 -0.38
C ALA A 44 -3.06 -13.46 -0.82
N GLU A 45 -4.07 -13.32 0.05
CA GLU A 45 -5.25 -12.49 -0.22
C GLU A 45 -4.87 -11.05 -0.55
N LEU A 46 -4.02 -10.42 0.27
CA LEU A 46 -3.61 -9.04 0.05
C LEU A 46 -2.79 -8.88 -1.22
N LEU A 47 -1.78 -9.75 -1.46
CA LEU A 47 -0.91 -9.62 -2.62
C LEU A 47 -1.65 -9.89 -3.93
N VAL A 48 -2.52 -10.88 -3.98
CA VAL A 48 -3.39 -11.15 -5.13
C VAL A 48 -4.45 -10.06 -5.27
N GLY A 49 -5.01 -9.58 -4.17
CA GLY A 49 -5.97 -8.48 -4.12
C GLY A 49 -5.41 -7.16 -4.67
N ALA A 50 -4.13 -6.90 -4.50
CA ALA A 50 -3.48 -5.73 -5.11
C ALA A 50 -3.50 -5.82 -6.65
N ASP A 51 -3.13 -6.97 -7.23
CA ASP A 51 -3.18 -7.16 -8.69
C ASP A 51 -4.62 -7.18 -9.21
N LEU A 52 -5.55 -7.75 -8.43
CA LEU A 52 -6.97 -7.76 -8.75
C LEU A 52 -7.51 -6.32 -8.94
N ARG A 53 -7.05 -5.38 -8.13
CA ARG A 53 -7.39 -3.95 -8.19
C ARG A 53 -6.48 -3.12 -9.11
N GLY A 54 -5.58 -3.75 -9.86
CA GLY A 54 -4.64 -3.08 -10.75
C GLY A 54 -3.46 -2.40 -10.05
N ILE A 55 -3.25 -2.65 -8.74
CA ILE A 55 -2.15 -2.07 -7.93
C ILE A 55 -0.92 -2.98 -8.02
N ARG A 56 -0.42 -3.22 -9.23
CA ARG A 56 0.64 -4.21 -9.55
C ARG A 56 1.94 -4.00 -8.79
N SER A 57 2.25 -2.77 -8.39
CA SER A 57 3.46 -2.45 -7.61
C SER A 57 3.48 -3.11 -6.22
N HIS A 58 2.32 -3.52 -5.70
CA HIS A 58 2.13 -4.11 -4.38
C HIS A 58 1.52 -5.52 -4.42
N GLY A 59 1.41 -6.10 -5.63
CA GLY A 59 0.84 -7.41 -5.87
C GLY A 59 1.88 -8.55 -5.89
N LEU A 60 1.68 -9.51 -6.77
CA LEU A 60 2.52 -10.71 -6.95
C LEU A 60 4.00 -10.39 -7.14
N ALA A 61 4.33 -9.25 -7.73
CA ALA A 61 5.69 -8.74 -7.85
C ALA A 61 6.40 -8.57 -6.48
N ARG A 62 5.66 -8.52 -5.37
CA ARG A 62 6.21 -8.42 -4.00
C ARG A 62 6.41 -9.75 -3.29
N VAL A 63 5.92 -10.85 -3.83
CA VAL A 63 6.14 -12.19 -3.25
C VAL A 63 7.64 -12.47 -3.03
N PRO A 64 8.54 -12.26 -4.01
CA PRO A 64 9.98 -12.47 -3.81
C PRO A 64 10.59 -11.61 -2.69
N TYR A 65 10.09 -10.40 -2.50
CA TYR A 65 10.55 -9.51 -1.41
C TYR A 65 10.35 -10.15 -0.04
N PHE A 66 9.15 -10.69 0.23
CA PHE A 66 8.84 -11.33 1.52
C PHE A 66 9.60 -12.65 1.67
N LEU A 67 9.57 -13.52 0.65
CA LEU A 67 10.23 -14.83 0.71
C LEU A 67 11.74 -14.70 0.95
N THR A 68 12.41 -13.76 0.28
CA THR A 68 13.84 -13.51 0.49
C THR A 68 14.13 -13.07 1.92
N ARG A 69 13.29 -12.23 2.53
CA ARG A 69 13.48 -11.75 3.89
C ARG A 69 13.17 -12.79 4.94
N LEU A 70 12.17 -13.62 4.72
CA LEU A 70 11.89 -14.80 5.54
C LEU A 70 13.07 -15.78 5.50
N GLN A 71 13.57 -16.11 4.30
CA GLN A 71 14.70 -17.01 4.11
C GLN A 71 15.97 -16.53 4.81
N ARG A 72 16.20 -15.21 4.81
CA ARG A 72 17.35 -14.59 5.50
C ARG A 72 17.14 -14.38 7.00
N GLY A 73 15.96 -14.68 7.53
CA GLY A 73 15.61 -14.44 8.92
C GLY A 73 15.48 -12.95 9.30
N VAL A 74 15.44 -12.05 8.30
CA VAL A 74 15.23 -10.61 8.50
C VAL A 74 13.81 -10.31 8.92
N ILE A 75 12.85 -11.10 8.43
CA ILE A 75 11.45 -11.11 8.85
C ILE A 75 11.16 -12.48 9.45
N LYS A 76 10.48 -12.49 10.59
CA LYS A 76 10.10 -13.73 11.29
C LYS A 76 8.77 -14.27 10.77
N ALA A 77 8.73 -15.57 10.45
CA ALA A 77 7.49 -16.26 10.08
C ALA A 77 6.52 -16.40 11.26
N ARG A 78 7.04 -16.52 12.49
CA ARG A 78 6.28 -16.68 13.75
C ARG A 78 6.78 -15.65 14.77
N PRO A 79 6.42 -14.36 14.64
CA PRO A 79 6.83 -13.32 15.57
C PRO A 79 6.06 -13.42 16.89
N ASP A 80 6.65 -12.91 17.98
CA ASP A 80 5.95 -12.64 19.24
C ASP A 80 5.26 -11.28 19.13
N ILE A 81 4.03 -11.27 18.63
CA ILE A 81 3.22 -10.04 18.50
C ILE A 81 2.57 -9.73 19.83
N ARG A 82 2.80 -8.50 20.33
CA ARG A 82 2.24 -8.04 21.61
C ARG A 82 1.40 -6.79 21.39
N PHE A 83 0.24 -6.74 22.03
CA PHE A 83 -0.65 -5.61 21.99
C PHE A 83 -0.89 -5.05 23.39
N ARG A 84 -0.95 -3.73 23.50
CA ARG A 84 -1.36 -3.03 24.72
C ARG A 84 -2.23 -1.82 24.38
N ALA A 85 -3.24 -1.58 25.19
CA ALA A 85 -4.17 -0.45 25.07
C ALA A 85 -4.03 0.47 26.29
N PRO A 86 -3.18 1.52 26.22
CA PRO A 86 -3.03 2.48 27.33
C PRO A 86 -4.30 3.28 27.62
N THR A 87 -5.15 3.46 26.62
CA THR A 87 -6.46 4.11 26.75
C THR A 87 -7.55 3.29 26.05
N PRO A 88 -8.83 3.55 26.26
CA PRO A 88 -9.92 2.83 25.60
C PRO A 88 -9.94 2.97 24.06
N THR A 89 -9.26 3.99 23.49
CA THR A 89 -9.31 4.32 22.05
C THR A 89 -7.94 4.34 21.39
N THR A 90 -6.86 4.05 22.12
CA THR A 90 -5.50 4.02 21.53
C THR A 90 -4.75 2.77 21.97
N GLY A 91 -4.01 2.19 21.02
CA GLY A 91 -3.20 0.99 21.24
C GLY A 91 -1.81 1.08 20.61
N LEU A 92 -0.91 0.25 21.11
CA LEU A 92 0.40 0.00 20.53
C LEU A 92 0.55 -1.51 20.31
N LEU A 93 0.90 -1.89 19.09
CA LEU A 93 1.20 -3.27 18.69
C LEU A 93 2.68 -3.38 18.34
N GLU A 94 3.38 -4.26 19.03
CA GLU A 94 4.76 -4.64 18.75
C GLU A 94 4.75 -5.85 17.80
N ALA A 95 5.19 -5.65 16.56
CA ALA A 95 5.10 -6.69 15.52
C ALA A 95 6.22 -7.75 15.61
N GLY A 96 7.24 -7.51 16.44
CA GLY A 96 8.32 -8.48 16.71
C GLY A 96 9.14 -8.89 15.47
N ASP A 97 9.35 -7.98 14.53
CA ASP A 97 9.99 -8.20 13.22
C ASP A 97 9.23 -9.17 12.31
N GLY A 98 7.92 -9.28 12.47
CA GLY A 98 7.06 -10.14 11.67
C GLY A 98 6.69 -9.56 10.31
N ILE A 99 5.87 -10.32 9.57
CA ILE A 99 5.27 -9.87 8.31
C ILE A 99 4.32 -8.71 8.59
N GLY A 100 4.57 -7.55 7.99
CA GLY A 100 3.79 -6.33 8.22
C GLY A 100 2.31 -6.48 7.87
N ILE A 101 1.98 -7.33 6.91
CA ILE A 101 0.60 -7.67 6.54
C ILE A 101 -0.13 -8.29 7.74
N VAL A 102 0.50 -9.22 8.46
CA VAL A 102 -0.09 -9.87 9.63
C VAL A 102 -0.27 -8.88 10.78
N ALA A 103 0.77 -8.06 11.05
CA ALA A 103 0.72 -7.05 12.10
C ALA A 103 -0.37 -5.99 11.83
N ALA A 104 -0.49 -5.54 10.59
CA ALA A 104 -1.49 -4.56 10.16
C ALA A 104 -2.92 -5.08 10.29
N SER A 105 -3.15 -6.37 9.96
CA SER A 105 -4.45 -7.03 10.15
C SER A 105 -4.87 -6.98 11.62
N ARG A 106 -4.00 -7.45 12.52
CA ARG A 106 -4.29 -7.46 13.97
C ARG A 106 -4.51 -6.06 14.52
N ALA A 107 -3.70 -5.09 14.08
CA ALA A 107 -3.85 -3.70 14.51
C ALA A 107 -5.17 -3.07 14.04
N MET A 108 -5.63 -3.39 12.82
CA MET A 108 -6.91 -2.90 12.32
C MET A 108 -8.09 -3.58 13.06
N ASP A 109 -7.99 -4.87 13.37
CA ASP A 109 -9.00 -5.58 14.14
C ASP A 109 -9.15 -4.98 15.56
N GLU A 110 -8.03 -4.66 16.22
CA GLU A 110 -8.04 -3.96 17.52
C GLU A 110 -8.62 -2.53 17.41
N ALA A 111 -8.27 -1.79 16.34
CA ALA A 111 -8.84 -0.46 16.11
C ALA A 111 -10.35 -0.51 15.91
N MET A 112 -10.87 -1.50 15.15
CA MET A 112 -12.30 -1.71 14.97
C MET A 112 -12.99 -2.14 16.27
N ALA A 113 -12.37 -3.00 17.09
CA ALA A 113 -12.89 -3.40 18.38
C ALA A 113 -13.02 -2.21 19.34
N MET A 114 -12.02 -1.33 19.39
CA MET A 114 -12.08 -0.08 20.15
C MET A 114 -13.19 0.85 19.63
N ALA A 115 -13.29 1.00 18.30
CA ALA A 115 -14.31 1.84 17.67
C ALA A 115 -15.73 1.34 17.98
N ALA A 116 -15.95 0.03 18.01
CA ALA A 116 -17.24 -0.57 18.38
C ALA A 116 -17.70 -0.14 19.78
N GLY A 117 -16.78 -0.09 20.75
CA GLY A 117 -17.08 0.27 22.12
C GLY A 117 -17.10 1.77 22.41
N HIS A 118 -16.30 2.56 21.69
CA HIS A 118 -15.96 3.94 22.07
C HIS A 118 -16.12 4.96 20.93
N GLY A 119 -16.60 4.55 19.75
CA GLY A 119 -16.82 5.43 18.61
C GLY A 119 -15.61 5.59 17.70
N CYS A 120 -14.39 5.43 18.20
CA CYS A 120 -13.16 5.39 17.41
C CYS A 120 -12.09 4.52 18.07
N GLY A 121 -11.13 4.08 17.29
CA GLY A 121 -9.95 3.36 17.75
C GLY A 121 -8.75 3.62 16.85
N PHE A 122 -7.57 3.79 17.46
CA PHE A 122 -6.31 3.99 16.74
C PHE A 122 -5.23 3.08 17.32
N VAL A 123 -4.53 2.38 16.45
CA VAL A 123 -3.43 1.50 16.84
C VAL A 123 -2.19 1.85 16.04
N VAL A 124 -1.10 2.15 16.75
CA VAL A 124 0.22 2.30 16.15
C VAL A 124 0.93 0.94 16.20
N VAL A 125 1.57 0.57 15.11
CA VAL A 125 2.39 -0.64 15.00
C VAL A 125 3.86 -0.23 14.95
N LYS A 126 4.72 -0.94 15.65
CA LYS A 126 6.18 -0.80 15.60
C LYS A 126 6.88 -2.12 15.32
N ASP A 127 8.16 -2.06 14.97
CA ASP A 127 9.02 -3.21 14.71
C ASP A 127 8.41 -4.18 13.68
N SER A 128 7.87 -3.59 12.59
CA SER A 128 7.14 -4.26 11.52
C SER A 128 7.94 -4.26 10.22
N SER A 129 7.38 -4.89 9.20
CA SER A 129 7.88 -4.90 7.83
C SER A 129 6.83 -4.33 6.87
N HIS A 130 7.05 -4.44 5.56
CA HIS A 130 6.10 -3.97 4.56
C HIS A 130 4.70 -4.58 4.75
N PHE A 131 3.64 -3.75 4.74
CA PHE A 131 2.28 -4.16 5.07
C PHE A 131 1.34 -4.31 3.85
N GLY A 132 1.93 -4.32 2.63
CA GLY A 132 1.16 -4.34 1.39
C GLY A 132 0.80 -2.93 0.91
N TYR A 133 -0.35 -2.76 0.27
CA TYR A 133 -0.89 -1.45 -0.08
C TYR A 133 -1.81 -0.92 1.03
N ALA A 134 -1.74 0.37 1.27
CA ALA A 134 -2.41 0.98 2.42
C ALA A 134 -3.94 0.88 2.32
N GLY A 135 -4.48 1.01 1.12
CA GLY A 135 -5.92 0.95 0.86
C GLY A 135 -6.59 -0.32 1.37
N PHE A 136 -5.89 -1.46 1.36
CA PHE A 136 -6.45 -2.73 1.84
C PHE A 136 -6.95 -2.64 3.28
N TRP A 137 -6.18 -1.98 4.13
CA TRP A 137 -6.51 -1.87 5.56
C TRP A 137 -7.65 -0.89 5.82
N ALA A 138 -7.64 0.25 5.13
CA ALA A 138 -8.73 1.21 5.20
C ALA A 138 -10.04 0.58 4.69
N GLU A 139 -9.99 -0.17 3.59
CA GLU A 139 -11.13 -0.88 3.02
C GLU A 139 -11.65 -1.99 3.94
N ARG A 140 -10.77 -2.71 4.65
CA ARG A 140 -11.17 -3.73 5.64
C ARG A 140 -12.08 -3.14 6.72
N ALA A 141 -11.74 -1.98 7.25
CA ALA A 141 -12.57 -1.27 8.21
C ALA A 141 -13.88 -0.76 7.55
N MET A 142 -13.79 -0.21 6.34
CA MET A 142 -14.94 0.29 5.59
C MET A 142 -15.96 -0.82 5.30
N ARG A 143 -15.53 -2.00 4.90
CA ARG A 143 -16.41 -3.17 4.68
C ARG A 143 -17.10 -3.65 5.95
N SER A 144 -16.55 -3.29 7.13
CA SER A 144 -17.14 -3.54 8.44
C SER A 144 -18.00 -2.37 8.95
N GLY A 145 -18.27 -1.35 8.11
CA GLY A 145 -19.15 -0.22 8.42
C GLY A 145 -18.45 0.95 9.13
N TYR A 146 -17.12 0.97 9.18
CA TYR A 146 -16.34 2.06 9.76
C TYR A 146 -15.72 2.96 8.70
N ILE A 147 -15.38 4.20 9.04
CA ILE A 147 -14.37 4.96 8.31
C ILE A 147 -13.02 4.31 8.64
N GLY A 148 -12.34 3.79 7.64
CA GLY A 148 -11.02 3.20 7.79
C GLY A 148 -9.90 4.17 7.46
N ILE A 149 -8.84 4.18 8.26
CA ILE A 149 -7.63 4.98 8.05
C ILE A 149 -6.43 4.06 8.17
N SER A 150 -5.50 4.15 7.22
CA SER A 150 -4.23 3.45 7.34
C SER A 150 -3.08 4.28 6.80
N MET A 151 -1.94 4.22 7.46
CA MET A 151 -0.70 4.90 7.09
C MET A 151 0.49 3.99 7.39
N SER A 152 1.58 4.19 6.66
CA SER A 152 2.85 3.52 6.94
C SER A 152 4.01 4.45 6.59
N ASN A 153 5.04 4.47 7.42
CA ASN A 153 6.33 4.96 6.95
C ASN A 153 7.04 3.86 6.14
N SER A 154 8.04 4.23 5.38
CA SER A 154 8.84 3.28 4.59
C SER A 154 10.30 3.72 4.50
N GLY A 155 11.16 2.89 3.90
CA GLY A 155 12.56 3.21 3.67
C GLY A 155 12.75 4.49 2.85
N GLY A 156 13.86 5.21 3.08
CA GLY A 156 14.14 6.47 2.44
C GLY A 156 14.15 6.36 0.90
N ARG A 157 13.33 7.15 0.24
CA ARG A 157 13.22 7.26 -1.23
C ARG A 157 12.87 8.67 -1.69
N VAL A 158 12.40 9.51 -0.78
CA VAL A 158 11.90 10.85 -1.07
C VAL A 158 12.78 11.89 -0.37
N ALA A 159 13.24 12.89 -1.12
CA ALA A 159 13.94 14.02 -0.54
C ALA A 159 12.94 14.99 0.11
N PRO A 160 13.25 15.57 1.29
CA PRO A 160 12.43 16.65 1.82
C PRO A 160 12.52 17.88 0.91
N THR A 161 11.53 18.77 0.98
CA THR A 161 11.59 20.04 0.24
C THR A 161 12.87 20.80 0.58
N PHE A 162 13.59 21.27 -0.44
CA PHE A 162 14.93 21.88 -0.40
C PHE A 162 16.08 20.95 0.01
N GLY A 163 15.80 19.67 0.25
CA GLY A 163 16.83 18.65 0.49
C GLY A 163 17.12 17.84 -0.77
N THR A 164 18.24 17.11 -0.75
CA THR A 164 18.64 16.22 -1.85
C THR A 164 18.81 14.76 -1.41
N ALA A 165 18.83 14.50 -0.10
CA ALA A 165 18.98 13.15 0.42
C ALA A 165 17.62 12.43 0.51
N PRO A 166 17.50 11.17 0.07
CA PRO A 166 16.25 10.38 0.11
C PRO A 166 16.00 9.82 1.52
N ILE A 167 15.71 10.69 2.48
CA ILE A 167 15.55 10.31 3.88
C ILE A 167 14.12 9.97 4.30
N LEU A 168 13.11 10.41 3.53
CA LEU A 168 11.72 10.06 3.78
C LEU A 168 11.29 8.89 2.90
N GLY A 169 10.34 8.11 3.40
CA GLY A 169 9.66 7.10 2.59
C GLY A 169 8.62 7.71 1.66
N THR A 170 7.98 6.87 0.84
CA THR A 170 6.79 7.25 0.06
C THR A 170 5.57 7.46 0.94
N ASN A 171 5.62 7.02 2.19
CA ASN A 171 4.75 7.31 3.32
C ASN A 171 3.26 7.43 2.92
N PRO A 172 2.61 6.32 2.53
CA PRO A 172 1.25 6.34 2.03
C PRO A 172 0.23 6.69 3.10
N ILE A 173 -0.87 7.30 2.62
CA ILE A 173 -2.09 7.58 3.39
C ILE A 173 -3.25 6.91 2.65
N ALA A 174 -4.06 6.15 3.37
CA ALA A 174 -5.32 5.64 2.85
C ALA A 174 -6.47 5.97 3.79
N VAL A 175 -7.60 6.35 3.18
CA VAL A 175 -8.87 6.60 3.88
C VAL A 175 -9.99 5.97 3.06
N ALA A 176 -10.84 5.18 3.71
CA ALA A 176 -12.02 4.61 3.08
C ALA A 176 -13.28 4.92 3.89
N ILE A 177 -14.35 5.32 3.23
CA ILE A 177 -15.63 5.72 3.84
C ILE A 177 -16.76 4.94 3.15
N PRO A 178 -17.59 4.21 3.89
CA PRO A 178 -18.67 3.42 3.30
C PRO A 178 -19.77 4.30 2.71
N GLY A 179 -20.08 4.07 1.44
CA GLY A 179 -21.21 4.68 0.74
C GLY A 179 -22.54 4.00 1.03
N THR A 180 -23.58 4.35 0.28
CA THR A 180 -24.88 3.67 0.35
C THR A 180 -24.76 2.23 -0.15
N PRO A 181 -25.57 1.28 0.35
CA PRO A 181 -25.57 -0.08 -0.18
C PRO A 181 -25.81 -0.10 -1.71
N GLY A 182 -24.83 -0.61 -2.46
CA GLY A 182 -24.85 -0.60 -3.93
C GLY A 182 -24.49 0.72 -4.59
N GLY A 183 -24.16 1.75 -3.79
CA GLY A 183 -23.65 3.04 -4.25
C GLY A 183 -22.13 3.08 -4.36
N THR A 184 -21.56 4.28 -4.30
CA THR A 184 -20.12 4.51 -4.41
C THR A 184 -19.50 4.69 -3.04
N ASP A 185 -18.55 3.84 -2.69
CA ASP A 185 -17.65 4.08 -1.56
C ASP A 185 -16.59 5.13 -1.94
N PHE A 186 -16.09 5.86 -0.93
CA PHE A 186 -14.89 6.66 -1.12
C PHE A 186 -13.68 5.86 -0.67
N HIS A 187 -12.68 5.70 -1.54
CA HIS A 187 -11.47 4.94 -1.20
C HIS A 187 -10.23 5.64 -1.75
N LEU A 188 -9.62 6.49 -0.94
CA LEU A 188 -8.33 7.12 -1.21
C LEU A 188 -7.20 6.19 -0.77
N ASP A 189 -6.27 5.89 -1.68
CA ASP A 189 -4.97 5.28 -1.38
C ASP A 189 -3.89 6.00 -2.20
N MET A 190 -2.99 6.68 -1.52
CA MET A 190 -1.97 7.48 -2.20
C MET A 190 -0.65 7.54 -1.44
N ALA A 191 0.46 7.47 -2.19
CA ALA A 191 1.76 7.87 -1.68
C ALA A 191 1.80 9.40 -1.46
N THR A 192 2.62 9.85 -0.53
CA THR A 192 2.93 11.29 -0.34
C THR A 192 4.10 11.77 -1.19
N SER A 193 4.63 10.91 -2.07
CA SER A 193 5.52 11.25 -3.17
C SER A 193 4.75 11.58 -4.45
N THR A 194 5.39 12.27 -5.38
CA THR A 194 4.77 12.61 -6.68
C THR A 194 4.32 11.36 -7.44
N VAL A 195 5.14 10.30 -7.38
CA VAL A 195 4.88 9.02 -8.02
C VAL A 195 5.41 7.86 -7.17
N ALA A 196 4.97 6.63 -7.47
CA ALA A 196 5.57 5.43 -6.94
C ALA A 196 6.95 5.17 -7.60
N VAL A 197 7.89 4.59 -6.85
CA VAL A 197 9.24 4.20 -7.35
C VAL A 197 9.14 3.38 -8.63
N GLY A 198 8.26 2.38 -8.67
CA GLY A 198 8.09 1.50 -9.82
C GLY A 198 7.71 2.21 -11.13
N LYS A 199 7.07 3.38 -11.09
CA LYS A 199 6.80 4.17 -12.31
C LYS A 199 8.07 4.75 -12.92
N VAL A 200 8.98 5.24 -12.08
CA VAL A 200 10.28 5.75 -12.52
C VAL A 200 11.12 4.61 -13.12
N GLU A 201 11.18 3.49 -12.40
CA GLU A 201 11.92 2.30 -12.86
C GLU A 201 11.39 1.78 -14.20
N THR A 202 10.07 1.73 -14.38
CA THR A 202 9.45 1.31 -15.65
C THR A 202 9.84 2.28 -16.78
N ALA A 203 9.74 3.59 -16.56
CA ALA A 203 10.12 4.57 -17.56
C ALA A 203 11.59 4.41 -17.99
N LEU A 204 12.49 4.22 -17.02
CA LEU A 204 13.92 4.03 -17.29
C LEU A 204 14.22 2.71 -18.03
N ARG A 205 13.56 1.59 -17.69
CA ARG A 205 13.71 0.31 -18.40
C ARG A 205 13.23 0.38 -19.85
N GLU A 206 12.22 1.21 -20.11
CA GLU A 206 11.69 1.47 -21.45
C GLU A 206 12.51 2.53 -22.24
N GLY A 207 13.62 3.02 -21.67
CA GLY A 207 14.44 4.08 -22.28
C GLY A 207 13.77 5.45 -22.34
N ARG A 208 12.69 5.66 -21.57
CA ARG A 208 11.99 6.93 -21.47
C ARG A 208 12.55 7.79 -20.35
N THR A 209 12.71 9.08 -20.59
CA THR A 209 13.05 10.03 -19.53
C THR A 209 11.83 10.24 -18.62
N PRO A 210 11.96 10.02 -17.28
CA PRO A 210 10.90 10.34 -16.36
C PRO A 210 10.45 11.81 -16.46
N PRO A 211 9.15 12.11 -16.36
CA PRO A 211 8.66 13.48 -16.40
C PRO A 211 9.33 14.36 -15.33
N ARG A 212 9.54 15.63 -15.70
CA ARG A 212 10.05 16.63 -14.76
C ARG A 212 9.12 16.71 -13.53
N GLY A 213 9.71 16.75 -12.34
CA GLY A 213 8.96 16.81 -11.08
C GLY A 213 8.70 15.44 -10.44
N TRP A 214 9.08 14.33 -11.07
CA TRP A 214 9.04 13.01 -10.44
C TRP A 214 10.24 12.75 -9.55
N VAL A 215 11.43 13.14 -10.02
CA VAL A 215 12.72 12.91 -9.39
C VAL A 215 13.44 14.24 -9.22
N GLY A 216 14.27 14.37 -8.19
CA GLY A 216 15.09 15.55 -7.95
C GLY A 216 16.04 15.83 -9.11
N SER A 217 16.36 17.11 -9.32
CA SER A 217 17.11 17.59 -10.50
C SER A 217 18.64 17.52 -10.34
N THR A 218 19.15 17.04 -9.20
CA THR A 218 20.60 17.05 -8.90
C THR A 218 21.39 16.08 -9.79
N HIS A 219 20.81 14.94 -10.15
CA HIS A 219 21.39 13.94 -11.04
C HIS A 219 20.32 13.35 -11.96
N PRO A 220 20.66 12.97 -13.20
CA PRO A 220 19.75 12.20 -14.05
C PRO A 220 19.36 10.89 -13.35
N PRO A 221 18.06 10.54 -13.32
CA PRO A 221 17.64 9.29 -12.70
C PRO A 221 18.18 8.10 -13.48
N HIS A 222 18.70 7.10 -12.77
CA HIS A 222 19.22 5.86 -13.33
C HIS A 222 18.88 4.67 -12.43
N LEU A 223 18.97 3.46 -13.01
CA LEU A 223 18.85 2.21 -12.28
C LEU A 223 20.24 1.76 -11.82
N ASP A 224 20.30 1.16 -10.63
CA ASP A 224 21.50 0.46 -10.16
C ASP A 224 21.71 -0.88 -10.90
N ASP A 225 22.80 -1.59 -10.56
CA ASP A 225 23.15 -2.89 -11.17
C ASP A 225 22.07 -3.97 -10.94
N ASN A 226 21.16 -3.78 -10.00
CA ASN A 226 20.02 -4.65 -9.72
C ASN A 226 18.74 -4.22 -10.45
N GLY A 227 18.79 -3.16 -11.25
CA GLY A 227 17.63 -2.61 -11.96
C GLY A 227 16.64 -1.87 -11.07
N VAL A 228 17.07 -1.38 -9.91
CA VAL A 228 16.31 -0.59 -8.95
C VAL A 228 16.70 0.88 -9.08
N LEU A 229 15.76 1.80 -8.87
CA LEU A 229 16.05 3.24 -8.89
C LEU A 229 17.14 3.58 -7.85
N SER A 230 18.23 4.19 -8.32
CA SER A 230 19.35 4.55 -7.46
C SER A 230 18.96 5.55 -6.38
N PHE A 231 19.63 5.45 -5.21
CA PHE A 231 19.37 6.34 -4.07
C PHE A 231 19.82 7.79 -4.29
N ASP A 232 20.71 8.05 -5.25
CA ASP A 232 21.09 9.41 -5.66
C ASP A 232 20.08 10.05 -6.61
N SER A 233 19.02 9.33 -6.95
CA SER A 233 17.87 9.78 -7.75
C SER A 233 16.59 9.82 -6.87
N PRO A 234 16.52 10.69 -5.84
CA PRO A 234 15.39 10.71 -4.92
C PRO A 234 14.10 11.15 -5.61
N LEU A 235 13.00 10.52 -5.23
CA LEU A 235 11.68 11.01 -5.60
C LEU A 235 11.42 12.39 -4.96
N LEU A 236 10.53 13.15 -5.56
CA LEU A 236 10.02 14.39 -4.99
C LEU A 236 8.72 14.17 -4.20
N PRO A 237 8.43 14.99 -3.19
CA PRO A 237 7.14 15.01 -2.51
C PRO A 237 6.00 15.33 -3.48
N LEU A 238 4.79 14.93 -3.15
CA LEU A 238 3.58 15.32 -3.86
C LEU A 238 3.52 16.83 -4.04
N GLY A 239 3.32 17.28 -5.27
CA GLY A 239 3.44 18.68 -5.68
C GLY A 239 4.81 19.04 -6.28
N GLY A 240 5.80 18.14 -6.23
CA GLY A 240 7.07 18.30 -6.94
C GLY A 240 8.10 19.16 -6.20
N GLU A 241 8.91 19.87 -6.98
CA GLU A 241 10.05 20.63 -6.46
C GLU A 241 9.61 21.98 -5.83
N GLY A 242 10.15 22.28 -4.64
CA GLY A 242 9.99 23.57 -3.99
C GLY A 242 8.58 23.90 -3.50
N THR A 243 8.23 25.17 -3.56
CA THR A 243 6.96 25.70 -3.03
C THR A 243 5.96 26.09 -4.11
N GLU A 244 6.41 26.39 -5.32
CA GLU A 244 5.58 26.94 -6.41
C GLU A 244 4.45 25.98 -6.83
N THR A 245 4.76 24.69 -6.95
CA THR A 245 3.78 23.65 -7.32
C THR A 245 3.19 22.92 -6.10
N GLY A 246 3.62 23.29 -4.89
CA GLY A 246 3.08 22.73 -3.65
C GLY A 246 3.87 21.56 -3.07
N GLY A 247 5.12 21.32 -3.49
CA GLY A 247 5.96 20.22 -2.97
C GLY A 247 6.13 20.24 -1.46
N HIS A 248 6.20 21.43 -0.84
CA HIS A 248 6.23 21.59 0.61
C HIS A 248 4.99 21.01 1.32
N LYS A 249 3.82 20.95 0.63
CA LYS A 249 2.59 20.36 1.19
C LYS A 249 2.72 18.83 1.24
N GLY A 250 3.21 18.22 0.14
CA GLY A 250 3.51 16.79 0.10
C GLY A 250 4.58 16.39 1.10
N TYR A 251 5.63 17.21 1.26
CA TYR A 251 6.63 17.03 2.31
C TYR A 251 6.00 17.05 3.71
N GLY A 252 5.10 18.01 3.97
CA GLY A 252 4.38 18.07 5.25
C GLY A 252 3.54 16.82 5.52
N LEU A 253 2.85 16.28 4.50
CA LEU A 253 2.11 15.03 4.60
C LEU A 253 3.05 13.84 4.86
N ALA A 254 4.18 13.74 4.14
CA ALA A 254 5.16 12.68 4.34
C ALA A 254 5.75 12.69 5.75
N LEU A 255 6.07 13.89 6.27
CA LEU A 255 6.59 14.06 7.62
C LEU A 255 5.53 13.74 8.68
N MET A 256 4.28 14.12 8.47
CA MET A 256 3.18 13.74 9.36
C MET A 256 3.06 12.21 9.48
N VAL A 257 3.07 11.50 8.36
CA VAL A 257 3.03 10.02 8.36
C VAL A 257 4.26 9.45 9.08
N GLU A 258 5.45 10.02 8.85
CA GLU A 258 6.67 9.60 9.53
C GLU A 258 6.56 9.72 11.05
N LEU A 259 6.01 10.83 11.54
CA LEU A 259 5.84 11.07 12.97
C LEU A 259 4.78 10.16 13.60
N LEU A 260 3.64 9.98 12.92
CA LEU A 260 2.54 9.15 13.40
C LEU A 260 2.89 7.65 13.39
N CYS A 261 3.60 7.18 12.38
CA CYS A 261 3.95 5.77 12.26
C CYS A 261 5.27 5.41 12.96
N GLY A 262 6.26 6.30 12.91
CA GLY A 262 7.59 6.06 13.46
C GLY A 262 7.75 6.58 14.88
N ALA A 263 7.74 7.91 15.06
CA ALA A 263 8.03 8.52 16.35
C ALA A 263 7.01 8.15 17.43
N LEU A 264 5.72 8.12 17.09
CA LEU A 264 4.64 7.78 18.03
C LEU A 264 4.74 6.31 18.48
N GLY A 265 5.20 5.40 17.60
CA GLY A 265 5.42 3.99 17.92
C GLY A 265 6.73 3.71 18.67
N GLY A 266 7.66 4.66 18.66
CA GLY A 266 9.00 4.49 19.24
C GLY A 266 9.96 3.73 18.33
N THR A 267 9.66 3.58 17.03
CA THR A 267 10.60 3.05 16.04
C THR A 267 11.58 4.16 15.64
N GLY A 268 12.86 3.96 15.88
CA GLY A 268 13.89 4.95 15.56
C GLY A 268 14.02 5.21 14.07
N PHE A 269 14.12 6.48 13.69
CA PHE A 269 14.29 6.90 12.29
C PHE A 269 15.56 6.30 11.66
N GLU A 270 16.68 6.27 12.42
CA GLU A 270 17.96 5.71 11.98
C GLU A 270 17.86 4.20 11.72
N ALA A 271 17.18 3.45 12.61
CA ALA A 271 16.99 2.01 12.46
C ALA A 271 16.19 1.68 11.19
N ARG A 272 15.20 2.51 10.85
CA ARG A 272 14.40 2.35 9.63
C ARG A 272 15.22 2.61 8.36
N ILE A 273 16.08 3.63 8.36
CA ILE A 273 16.95 3.91 7.21
C ILE A 273 17.95 2.78 7.02
N ALA A 274 18.57 2.28 8.09
CA ALA A 274 19.47 1.14 8.04
C ALA A 274 18.75 -0.14 7.55
N GLY A 275 17.52 -0.40 8.02
CA GLY A 275 16.70 -1.52 7.57
C GLY A 275 16.30 -1.46 6.10
N ALA A 276 16.17 -0.25 5.54
CA ALA A 276 15.90 -0.06 4.13
C ALA A 276 17.05 -0.53 3.22
N ALA A 277 18.29 -0.48 3.72
CA ALA A 277 19.47 -1.03 3.02
C ALA A 277 19.49 -2.56 2.97
N GLY A 278 18.61 -3.26 3.69
CA GLY A 278 18.42 -4.70 3.62
C GLY A 278 19.30 -5.53 4.55
N GLU A 279 20.08 -4.90 5.42
CA GLU A 279 21.03 -5.56 6.35
C GLU A 279 20.40 -5.90 7.71
N SER A 280 19.29 -5.27 8.05
CA SER A 280 18.56 -5.46 9.30
C SER A 280 17.04 -5.54 9.07
N ALA A 281 16.28 -5.82 10.14
CA ALA A 281 14.83 -5.75 10.10
C ALA A 281 14.38 -4.34 9.64
N PRO A 282 13.36 -4.25 8.79
CA PRO A 282 13.00 -2.98 8.13
C PRO A 282 12.47 -1.91 9.07
N ALA A 283 12.18 -2.24 10.34
CA ALA A 283 11.76 -1.31 11.38
C ALA A 283 10.66 -0.32 10.92
N MET A 284 9.69 -0.81 10.15
CA MET A 284 8.55 0.00 9.69
C MET A 284 7.52 0.15 10.80
N GLY A 285 6.87 1.31 10.83
CA GLY A 285 5.71 1.57 11.67
C GLY A 285 4.47 1.80 10.83
N HIS A 286 3.31 1.55 11.41
CA HIS A 286 2.01 1.78 10.77
C HIS A 286 1.06 2.47 11.75
N LEU A 287 0.08 3.19 11.22
CA LEU A 287 -1.08 3.66 11.98
C LEU A 287 -2.34 3.07 11.36
N MET A 288 -3.14 2.39 12.18
CA MET A 288 -4.48 1.90 11.83
C MET A 288 -5.51 2.67 12.61
N GLY A 289 -6.58 3.10 11.95
CA GLY A 289 -7.69 3.82 12.57
C GLY A 289 -9.03 3.33 12.06
N ALA A 290 -9.99 3.21 12.96
CA ALA A 290 -11.39 2.96 12.66
C ALA A 290 -12.28 3.96 13.41
N ILE A 291 -13.27 4.52 12.72
CA ILE A 291 -14.19 5.50 13.28
C ILE A 291 -15.62 5.10 12.89
N ARG A 292 -16.53 5.08 13.85
CA ARG A 292 -17.95 4.84 13.59
C ARG A 292 -18.57 6.02 12.85
N VAL A 293 -19.22 5.75 11.72
CA VAL A 293 -19.94 6.79 10.97
C VAL A 293 -21.09 7.36 11.80
N ASP A 294 -21.85 6.48 12.45
CA ASP A 294 -23.00 6.83 13.30
C ASP A 294 -22.62 7.47 14.66
N GLY A 295 -21.32 7.59 14.95
CA GLY A 295 -20.81 8.36 16.08
C GLY A 295 -20.98 9.89 15.95
N PHE A 296 -21.29 10.38 14.73
CA PHE A 296 -21.51 11.80 14.45
C PHE A 296 -22.96 12.12 14.14
N ARG A 297 -23.59 11.32 13.26
CA ARG A 297 -24.98 11.46 12.83
C ARG A 297 -25.44 10.12 12.22
N PRO A 298 -26.76 9.92 12.00
CA PRO A 298 -27.27 8.70 11.37
C PRO A 298 -26.52 8.36 10.08
N GLN A 299 -26.11 7.09 9.95
CA GLN A 299 -25.25 6.64 8.85
C GLN A 299 -25.90 6.85 7.47
N ASP A 300 -27.19 6.62 7.34
CA ASP A 300 -27.96 6.81 6.11
C ASP A 300 -27.99 8.27 5.65
N GLU A 301 -28.03 9.23 6.59
CA GLU A 301 -27.93 10.66 6.26
C GLU A 301 -26.54 11.02 5.74
N VAL A 302 -25.47 10.51 6.38
CA VAL A 302 -24.09 10.72 5.90
C VAL A 302 -23.91 10.15 4.49
N GLN A 303 -24.38 8.93 4.27
CA GLN A 303 -24.30 8.25 2.98
C GLN A 303 -25.10 8.98 1.90
N SER A 304 -26.27 9.51 2.23
CA SER A 304 -27.08 10.32 1.30
C SER A 304 -26.35 11.62 0.89
N ASP A 305 -25.72 12.30 1.84
CA ASP A 305 -24.92 13.51 1.56
C ASP A 305 -23.67 13.20 0.72
N MET A 306 -23.04 12.05 0.94
CA MET A 306 -21.92 11.57 0.11
C MET A 306 -22.36 11.36 -1.33
N GLU A 307 -23.49 10.66 -1.55
CA GLU A 307 -24.02 10.41 -2.89
C GLU A 307 -24.38 11.71 -3.62
N ALA A 308 -25.03 12.65 -2.94
CA ALA A 308 -25.33 13.97 -3.48
C ALA A 308 -24.04 14.72 -3.87
N THR A 309 -23.01 14.67 -3.02
CA THR A 309 -21.69 15.28 -3.28
C THR A 309 -21.02 14.65 -4.49
N PHE A 310 -21.01 13.33 -4.59
CA PHE A 310 -20.44 12.62 -5.75
C PHE A 310 -21.20 12.92 -7.04
N GLY A 311 -22.54 13.03 -6.96
CA GLY A 311 -23.38 13.44 -8.07
C GLY A 311 -23.02 14.82 -8.61
N LEU A 312 -22.80 15.80 -7.72
CA LEU A 312 -22.36 17.16 -8.08
C LEU A 312 -20.97 17.15 -8.73
N ILE A 313 -20.02 16.38 -8.18
CA ILE A 313 -18.67 16.27 -8.73
C ILE A 313 -18.70 15.65 -10.14
N ARG A 314 -19.39 14.51 -10.30
CA ARG A 314 -19.52 13.83 -11.61
C ARG A 314 -20.26 14.66 -12.65
N GLY A 315 -21.23 15.47 -12.22
CA GLY A 315 -22.00 16.38 -13.06
C GLY A 315 -21.27 17.67 -13.43
N SER A 316 -20.12 17.97 -12.84
CA SER A 316 -19.36 19.20 -13.13
C SER A 316 -18.72 19.16 -14.53
N ALA A 317 -18.29 20.34 -15.02
CA ALA A 317 -17.64 20.45 -16.33
C ALA A 317 -16.34 19.64 -16.37
N ARG A 318 -16.18 18.81 -17.40
CA ARG A 318 -15.01 17.96 -17.61
C ARG A 318 -13.90 18.71 -18.34
N ALA A 319 -12.66 18.36 -18.03
CA ALA A 319 -11.51 18.82 -18.80
C ALA A 319 -11.56 18.28 -20.24
N PRO A 320 -11.02 19.01 -21.23
CA PRO A 320 -10.97 18.55 -22.60
C PRO A 320 -10.34 17.15 -22.73
N GLY A 321 -10.98 16.28 -23.51
CA GLY A 321 -10.52 14.90 -23.73
C GLY A 321 -10.81 13.92 -22.60
N GLN A 322 -11.57 14.31 -21.57
CA GLN A 322 -11.98 13.42 -20.49
C GLN A 322 -13.44 13.00 -20.64
N ASP A 323 -13.71 11.71 -20.57
CA ASP A 323 -15.05 11.15 -20.73
C ASP A 323 -15.88 11.21 -19.44
N ARG A 324 -15.22 11.17 -18.28
CA ARG A 324 -15.86 11.25 -16.96
C ARG A 324 -14.93 11.78 -15.88
N ILE A 325 -15.52 12.14 -14.73
CA ILE A 325 -14.81 12.46 -13.49
C ILE A 325 -15.01 11.27 -12.55
N TYR A 326 -13.91 10.74 -12.05
CA TYR A 326 -13.91 9.60 -11.11
C TYR A 326 -13.98 10.06 -9.67
N ILE A 327 -14.66 9.29 -8.84
CA ILE A 327 -14.47 9.32 -7.39
C ILE A 327 -13.34 8.33 -7.05
N HIS A 328 -12.52 8.64 -6.07
CA HIS A 328 -11.42 7.78 -5.64
C HIS A 328 -11.93 6.41 -5.21
N GLY A 329 -11.31 5.35 -5.75
CA GLY A 329 -11.70 3.95 -5.58
C GLY A 329 -12.50 3.36 -6.75
N GLU A 330 -13.15 4.18 -7.59
CA GLU A 330 -13.90 3.67 -8.75
C GLU A 330 -13.03 2.92 -9.77
N PRO A 331 -11.85 3.44 -10.18
CA PRO A 331 -11.01 2.72 -11.13
C PRO A 331 -10.53 1.36 -10.62
N GLU A 332 -10.18 1.29 -9.34
CA GLU A 332 -9.75 0.07 -8.69
C GLU A 332 -10.90 -0.95 -8.56
N ALA A 333 -12.12 -0.49 -8.28
CA ALA A 333 -13.31 -1.34 -8.23
C ALA A 333 -13.69 -1.87 -9.62
N GLU A 334 -13.56 -1.07 -10.67
CA GLU A 334 -13.77 -1.49 -12.06
C GLU A 334 -12.73 -2.53 -12.50
N ALA A 335 -11.44 -2.30 -12.18
CA ALA A 335 -10.38 -3.26 -12.45
C ALA A 335 -10.66 -4.59 -11.74
N GLU A 336 -11.08 -4.53 -10.47
CA GLU A 336 -11.43 -5.70 -9.68
C GLU A 336 -12.58 -6.50 -10.32
N ALA A 337 -13.64 -5.83 -10.76
CA ALA A 337 -14.77 -6.48 -11.41
C ALA A 337 -14.35 -7.23 -12.69
N ILE A 338 -13.50 -6.60 -13.52
CA ILE A 338 -12.97 -7.23 -14.75
C ILE A 338 -12.06 -8.42 -14.41
N HIS A 339 -11.09 -8.22 -13.51
CA HIS A 339 -10.09 -9.23 -13.20
C HIS A 339 -10.68 -10.43 -12.45
N ARG A 340 -11.80 -10.27 -11.71
CA ARG A 340 -12.53 -11.41 -11.11
C ARG A 340 -13.14 -12.32 -12.15
N GLN A 341 -13.57 -11.78 -13.29
CA GLN A 341 -14.18 -12.55 -14.37
C GLN A 341 -13.12 -13.16 -15.30
N GLU A 342 -12.12 -12.38 -15.67
CA GLU A 342 -11.15 -12.76 -16.70
C GLU A 342 -9.85 -13.37 -16.13
N GLY A 343 -9.62 -13.26 -14.83
CA GLY A 343 -8.33 -13.53 -14.19
C GLY A 343 -7.44 -12.28 -14.14
N ILE A 344 -6.50 -12.26 -13.18
CA ILE A 344 -5.51 -11.19 -13.03
C ILE A 344 -4.44 -11.26 -14.11
N PRO A 345 -4.10 -10.16 -14.78
CA PRO A 345 -3.05 -10.15 -15.80
C PRO A 345 -1.66 -10.07 -15.14
N VAL A 346 -0.90 -11.16 -15.23
CA VAL A 346 0.45 -11.26 -14.64
C VAL A 346 1.49 -11.23 -15.75
N PRO A 347 2.40 -10.24 -15.77
CA PRO A 347 3.48 -10.16 -16.76
C PRO A 347 4.40 -11.37 -16.71
N SER A 348 4.91 -11.81 -17.87
CA SER A 348 5.80 -12.98 -18.00
C SER A 348 7.00 -12.91 -17.07
N VAL A 349 7.63 -11.74 -16.91
CA VAL A 349 8.77 -11.55 -16.00
C VAL A 349 8.43 -11.84 -14.54
N ILE A 350 7.23 -11.52 -14.10
CA ILE A 350 6.75 -11.81 -12.74
C ILE A 350 6.46 -13.31 -12.58
N LEU A 351 5.81 -13.92 -13.58
CA LEU A 351 5.58 -15.37 -13.57
C LEU A 351 6.89 -16.16 -13.50
N GLU A 352 7.91 -15.78 -14.26
CA GLU A 352 9.23 -16.40 -14.19
C GLU A 352 9.89 -16.27 -12.80
N GLN A 353 9.72 -15.14 -12.14
CA GLN A 353 10.20 -14.96 -10.77
C GLN A 353 9.47 -15.86 -9.78
N LEU A 354 8.15 -15.95 -9.89
CA LEU A 354 7.32 -16.80 -9.04
C LEU A 354 7.63 -18.29 -9.29
N ASP A 355 7.81 -18.70 -10.53
CA ASP A 355 8.14 -20.09 -10.88
C ASP A 355 9.50 -20.53 -10.32
N ARG A 356 10.49 -19.63 -10.33
CA ARG A 356 11.79 -19.90 -9.67
C ARG A 356 11.61 -20.17 -8.18
N TRP A 357 10.79 -19.36 -7.50
CA TRP A 357 10.48 -19.56 -6.09
C TRP A 357 9.65 -20.82 -5.85
N ALA A 358 8.62 -21.07 -6.67
CA ALA A 358 7.80 -22.27 -6.59
C ALA A 358 8.66 -23.54 -6.70
N THR A 359 9.56 -23.58 -7.70
CA THR A 359 10.50 -24.69 -7.89
C THR A 359 11.43 -24.85 -6.68
N ALA A 360 12.02 -23.78 -6.19
CA ALA A 360 12.95 -23.80 -5.04
C ALA A 360 12.26 -24.30 -3.75
N LEU A 361 10.98 -24.00 -3.60
CA LEU A 361 10.17 -24.38 -2.43
C LEU A 361 9.40 -25.71 -2.62
N GLY A 362 9.45 -26.34 -3.77
CA GLY A 362 8.68 -27.54 -4.07
C GLY A 362 7.16 -27.33 -4.13
N VAL A 363 6.74 -26.12 -4.49
CA VAL A 363 5.32 -25.73 -4.68
C VAL A 363 4.98 -25.77 -6.17
N GLU A 364 3.72 -26.05 -6.49
CA GLU A 364 3.21 -25.99 -7.87
C GLU A 364 3.47 -24.60 -8.50
N PRO A 365 3.99 -24.52 -9.74
CA PRO A 365 4.17 -23.26 -10.43
C PRO A 365 2.82 -22.63 -10.85
N MET A 366 2.84 -21.33 -11.19
CA MET A 366 1.67 -20.66 -11.74
C MET A 366 1.33 -21.28 -13.13
N PRO A 367 0.03 -21.47 -13.47
CA PRO A 367 -0.36 -21.95 -14.79
C PRO A 367 0.03 -20.93 -15.89
N ARG A 368 0.22 -21.43 -17.11
CA ARG A 368 0.49 -20.62 -18.32
C ARG A 368 -0.76 -20.42 -19.14
#